data_ae01639f36a03841708fa106c04e675c
#
_entry.id   ae01639f36a03841708fa106c04e675c
#
_cell.length_a   1.000
_cell.length_b   1.000
_cell.length_c   1.000
_cell.angle_alpha   90.00
_cell.angle_beta   90.00
_cell.angle_gamma   90.00
#
_symmetry.space_group_name_H-M   'P 1'
#
loop_
_entity.id
_entity.type
_entity.pdbx_description
1 polymer ?
#
loop_
_entity_poly.entity_id
_entity_poly.type
_entity_poly.pdbx_seq_one_letter_code
_entity_poly.pdbx_strand_id
1 'polypeptide(L)'
;QKGFTGPIWMTNPTAQLLKIMLQEQLLRQQHASHHHSGKQHKLPCITQHDVDATLQQIRICRYKQWQTLQKDVQFCFYDAGHILGSASIVLQYCEQKQVRQLLFSGDLGNQHMPIVEDPQQTASAQTVIMESTHGDHCYFSQQDYLQPLANLLQQTFQKKGTVLIPAAAIGRTQELLYCLHIIKQKELVPALPDFPVYVDSTLAYEACQIYNDNTLDEFLDEEARQLKNQCGALLDFPALHFCTTQQQ
;
A
#
# COMPACT_ATOMS: atom_id res chain seq x y z
N GLN A 1 20.08 0.24 -12.00
CA GLN A 1 21.49 -0.11 -11.66
C GLN A 1 22.11 -1.18 -12.56
N LYS A 2 21.34 -2.12 -13.11
CA LYS A 2 21.85 -3.20 -13.96
C LYS A 2 21.64 -2.96 -15.45
N GLY A 3 21.31 -1.71 -15.85
CA GLY A 3 21.18 -1.31 -17.26
C GLY A 3 19.89 -1.75 -17.94
N PHE A 4 18.82 -2.07 -17.18
CA PHE A 4 17.50 -2.29 -17.78
C PHE A 4 16.95 -0.97 -18.34
N THR A 5 16.54 -0.97 -19.61
CA THR A 5 16.06 0.22 -20.32
C THR A 5 14.62 0.05 -20.88
N GLY A 6 13.99 -1.09 -20.61
CA GLY A 6 12.64 -1.39 -21.06
C GLY A 6 11.56 -0.66 -20.25
N PRO A 7 10.29 -0.70 -20.69
CA PRO A 7 9.17 -0.14 -19.95
C PRO A 7 8.90 -0.94 -18.66
N ILE A 8 8.54 -0.22 -17.60
CA ILE A 8 8.12 -0.78 -16.31
C ILE A 8 6.64 -0.49 -16.15
N TRP A 9 5.81 -1.53 -16.28
CA TRP A 9 4.37 -1.39 -16.24
C TRP A 9 3.84 -1.51 -14.80
N MET A 10 2.95 -0.61 -14.42
CA MET A 10 2.32 -0.62 -13.10
C MET A 10 1.02 0.17 -13.08
N THR A 11 0.25 0.04 -12.00
CA THR A 11 -0.91 0.88 -11.74
C THR A 11 -0.48 2.29 -11.33
N ASN A 12 -1.39 3.26 -11.43
CA ASN A 12 -1.08 4.64 -11.03
C ASN A 12 -0.72 4.77 -9.54
N PRO A 13 -1.46 4.17 -8.58
CA PRO A 13 -1.06 4.23 -7.17
C PRO A 13 0.31 3.61 -6.93
N THR A 14 0.60 2.47 -7.55
CA THR A 14 1.93 1.84 -7.44
C THR A 14 3.04 2.77 -7.91
N ALA A 15 2.83 3.51 -9.00
CA ALA A 15 3.84 4.47 -9.49
C ALA A 15 4.09 5.62 -8.51
N GLN A 16 3.03 6.14 -7.89
CA GLN A 16 3.14 7.20 -6.89
C GLN A 16 3.84 6.68 -5.61
N LEU A 17 3.44 5.51 -5.11
CA LEU A 17 4.07 4.86 -3.95
C LEU A 17 5.54 4.52 -4.24
N LEU A 18 5.86 3.97 -5.41
CA LEU A 18 7.24 3.68 -5.81
C LEU A 18 8.13 4.92 -5.78
N LYS A 19 7.61 6.06 -6.24
CA LYS A 19 8.36 7.32 -6.24
C LYS A 19 8.80 7.70 -4.83
N ILE A 20 7.89 7.73 -3.86
CA ILE A 20 8.22 8.11 -2.48
C ILE A 20 9.13 7.06 -1.82
N MET A 21 8.95 5.78 -2.11
CA MET A 21 9.81 4.70 -1.59
C MET A 21 11.25 4.80 -2.11
N LEU A 22 11.45 5.10 -3.40
CA LEU A 22 12.78 5.26 -3.99
C LEU A 22 13.49 6.49 -3.41
N GLN A 23 12.78 7.58 -3.19
CA GLN A 23 13.33 8.78 -2.55
C GLN A 23 13.72 8.53 -1.09
N GLU A 24 12.87 7.87 -0.33
CA GLU A 24 13.15 7.47 1.06
C GLU A 24 14.38 6.56 1.13
N GLN A 25 14.48 5.58 0.22
CA GLN A 25 15.64 4.69 0.14
C GLN A 25 16.94 5.47 -0.13
N LEU A 26 16.88 6.47 -1.00
CA LEU A 26 18.03 7.33 -1.30
C LEU A 26 18.46 8.13 -0.06
N LEU A 27 17.51 8.75 0.66
CA LEU A 27 17.78 9.49 1.89
C LEU A 27 18.37 8.60 2.97
N ARG A 28 17.83 7.40 3.19
CA ARG A 28 18.38 6.43 4.15
C ARG A 28 19.81 6.04 3.86
N GLN A 29 20.17 5.86 2.58
CA GLN A 29 21.56 5.57 2.19
C GLN A 29 22.50 6.74 2.46
N GLN A 30 22.05 7.98 2.23
CA GLN A 30 22.82 9.17 2.54
C GLN A 30 23.10 9.28 4.06
N HIS A 31 22.07 9.07 4.89
CA HIS A 31 22.23 9.08 6.34
C HIS A 31 23.12 7.95 6.86
N ALA A 32 22.98 6.74 6.33
CA ALA A 32 23.82 5.60 6.71
C ALA A 32 25.31 5.82 6.38
N SER A 33 25.62 6.50 5.28
CA SER A 33 27.00 6.79 4.90
C SER A 33 27.69 7.80 5.82
N HIS A 34 26.94 8.67 6.50
CA HIS A 34 27.48 9.62 7.47
C HIS A 34 27.77 9.01 8.86
N HIS A 35 27.17 7.88 9.21
CA HIS A 35 27.31 7.28 10.54
C HIS A 35 28.30 6.10 10.64
N HIS A 36 28.84 5.60 9.52
CA HIS A 36 29.75 4.44 9.53
C HIS A 36 31.15 4.80 9.05
N SER A 37 31.99 5.26 9.96
CA SER A 37 33.46 5.37 9.78
C SER A 37 34.21 4.07 10.10
N GLY A 38 33.73 2.91 9.65
CA GLY A 38 34.43 1.67 9.95
C GLY A 38 33.78 0.39 9.44
N LYS A 39 34.30 -0.12 8.32
CA LYS A 39 33.94 -1.34 7.58
C LYS A 39 32.83 -1.16 6.54
N GLN A 40 33.27 -0.97 5.31
CA GLN A 40 32.45 -0.87 4.11
C GLN A 40 31.74 -2.19 3.80
N HIS A 41 30.49 -2.36 4.21
CA HIS A 41 29.57 -3.12 3.40
C HIS A 41 29.09 -2.17 2.29
N LYS A 42 29.65 -2.33 1.09
CA LYS A 42 29.17 -1.66 -0.12
C LYS A 42 27.78 -2.20 -0.46
N LEU A 43 26.74 -1.67 0.17
CA LEU A 43 25.41 -1.76 -0.42
C LEU A 43 25.46 -1.05 -1.78
N PRO A 44 24.82 -1.59 -2.82
CA PRO A 44 24.75 -0.92 -4.11
C PRO A 44 24.10 0.45 -3.90
N CYS A 45 24.91 1.51 -4.02
CA CYS A 45 24.44 2.88 -3.88
C CYS A 45 23.52 3.20 -5.06
N ILE A 46 22.24 3.45 -4.82
CA ILE A 46 21.37 4.10 -5.80
C ILE A 46 21.68 5.60 -5.80
N THR A 47 21.64 6.21 -6.96
CA THR A 47 21.82 7.65 -7.15
C THR A 47 20.49 8.30 -7.52
N GLN A 48 20.41 9.64 -7.41
CA GLN A 48 19.24 10.39 -7.91
C GLN A 48 19.01 10.11 -9.40
N HIS A 49 20.07 10.01 -10.19
CA HIS A 49 19.99 9.65 -11.60
C HIS A 49 19.34 8.27 -11.83
N ASP A 50 19.67 7.27 -11.01
CA ASP A 50 19.03 5.94 -11.11
C ASP A 50 17.54 6.01 -10.81
N VAL A 51 17.14 6.80 -9.82
CA VAL A 51 15.73 7.05 -9.48
C VAL A 51 15.02 7.71 -10.65
N ASP A 52 15.53 8.82 -11.15
CA ASP A 52 14.93 9.59 -12.25
C ASP A 52 14.81 8.75 -13.51
N ALA A 53 15.86 8.00 -13.88
CA ALA A 53 15.84 7.09 -15.02
C ALA A 53 14.80 5.98 -14.84
N THR A 54 14.64 5.43 -13.65
CA THR A 54 13.61 4.41 -13.35
C THR A 54 12.21 4.99 -13.50
N LEU A 55 11.98 6.18 -12.96
CA LEU A 55 10.66 6.84 -13.05
C LEU A 55 10.26 7.18 -14.50
N GLN A 56 11.23 7.52 -15.37
CA GLN A 56 10.97 7.77 -16.79
C GLN A 56 10.55 6.51 -17.58
N GLN A 57 10.92 5.33 -17.11
CA GLN A 57 10.57 4.05 -17.74
C GLN A 57 9.14 3.60 -17.39
N ILE A 58 8.48 4.21 -16.39
CA ILE A 58 7.16 3.80 -15.92
C ILE A 58 6.13 4.01 -17.02
N ARG A 59 5.26 3.01 -17.17
CA ARG A 59 4.07 3.02 -18.03
C ARG A 59 2.87 2.62 -17.18
N ILE A 60 1.91 3.53 -17.07
CA ILE A 60 0.72 3.31 -16.28
C ILE A 60 -0.27 2.47 -17.09
N CYS A 61 -0.85 1.46 -16.45
CA CYS A 61 -1.99 0.72 -16.95
C CYS A 61 -3.06 0.55 -15.88
N ARG A 62 -4.31 0.36 -16.32
CA ARG A 62 -5.47 0.12 -15.47
C ARG A 62 -5.73 -1.36 -15.30
N TYR A 63 -6.46 -1.71 -14.26
CA TYR A 63 -6.99 -3.06 -14.10
C TYR A 63 -7.87 -3.46 -15.28
N LYS A 64 -7.86 -4.75 -15.62
CA LYS A 64 -8.68 -5.39 -16.66
C LYS A 64 -8.44 -4.83 -18.07
N GLN A 65 -7.31 -4.16 -18.29
CA GLN A 65 -6.89 -3.69 -19.63
C GLN A 65 -5.68 -4.49 -20.12
N TRP A 66 -5.86 -5.22 -21.21
CA TRP A 66 -4.77 -5.97 -21.82
C TRP A 66 -3.74 -5.03 -22.45
N GLN A 67 -2.48 -5.27 -22.14
CA GLN A 67 -1.33 -4.57 -22.69
C GLN A 67 -0.48 -5.53 -23.52
N THR A 68 -0.12 -5.12 -24.72
CA THR A 68 0.74 -5.92 -25.61
C THR A 68 2.21 -5.63 -25.29
N LEU A 69 2.97 -6.66 -24.91
CA LEU A 69 4.42 -6.55 -24.71
C LEU A 69 5.18 -6.74 -26.00
N GLN A 70 4.77 -7.73 -26.79
CA GLN A 70 5.31 -8.06 -28.11
C GLN A 70 4.29 -8.88 -28.88
N LYS A 71 4.62 -9.25 -30.12
CA LYS A 71 3.79 -10.15 -30.92
C LYS A 71 3.47 -11.42 -30.12
N ASP A 72 2.20 -11.76 -30.05
CA ASP A 72 1.67 -12.97 -29.36
C ASP A 72 1.95 -13.03 -27.83
N VAL A 73 2.33 -11.90 -27.20
CA VAL A 73 2.50 -11.81 -25.73
C VAL A 73 1.81 -10.55 -25.22
N GLN A 74 0.86 -10.73 -24.31
CA GLN A 74 0.15 -9.64 -23.65
C GLN A 74 -0.05 -9.95 -22.16
N PHE A 75 -0.31 -8.92 -21.38
CA PHE A 75 -0.62 -9.06 -19.95
C PHE A 75 -1.80 -8.20 -19.54
N CYS A 76 -2.38 -8.54 -18.41
CA CYS A 76 -3.46 -7.79 -17.79
C CYS A 76 -3.30 -7.80 -16.27
N PHE A 77 -3.55 -6.65 -15.63
CA PHE A 77 -3.58 -6.51 -14.18
C PHE A 77 -4.99 -6.71 -13.63
N TYR A 78 -5.07 -7.39 -12.50
CA TYR A 78 -6.28 -7.56 -11.69
C TYR A 78 -5.97 -7.12 -10.28
N ASP A 79 -6.92 -6.51 -9.58
CA ASP A 79 -6.71 -6.08 -8.22
C ASP A 79 -6.36 -7.27 -7.31
N ALA A 80 -5.26 -7.16 -6.59
CA ALA A 80 -4.81 -8.17 -5.63
C ALA A 80 -5.38 -7.94 -4.22
N GLY A 81 -6.06 -6.81 -3.98
CA GLY A 81 -6.70 -6.49 -2.71
C GLY A 81 -5.75 -6.36 -1.52
N HIS A 82 -4.44 -6.12 -1.78
CA HIS A 82 -3.43 -6.11 -0.72
C HIS A 82 -3.14 -4.70 -0.19
N ILE A 83 -2.76 -3.79 -1.06
CA ILE A 83 -2.61 -2.35 -0.80
C ILE A 83 -3.09 -1.56 -2.02
N LEU A 84 -3.24 -0.25 -1.88
CA LEU A 84 -3.71 0.61 -2.97
C LEU A 84 -2.86 0.41 -4.23
N GLY A 85 -3.50 -0.06 -5.31
CA GLY A 85 -2.85 -0.31 -6.60
C GLY A 85 -2.12 -1.65 -6.73
N SER A 86 -2.17 -2.54 -5.73
CA SER A 86 -1.61 -3.90 -5.82
C SER A 86 -2.26 -4.69 -6.95
N ALA A 87 -1.50 -5.55 -7.62
CA ALA A 87 -2.02 -6.29 -8.78
C ALA A 87 -1.52 -7.73 -8.87
N SER A 88 -2.45 -8.63 -9.17
CA SER A 88 -2.14 -9.92 -9.78
C SER A 88 -1.97 -9.73 -11.28
N ILE A 89 -1.08 -10.50 -11.90
CA ILE A 89 -0.71 -10.35 -13.32
C ILE A 89 -1.10 -11.62 -14.07
N VAL A 90 -1.94 -11.49 -15.08
CA VAL A 90 -2.17 -12.56 -16.06
C VAL A 90 -1.33 -12.26 -17.28
N LEU A 91 -0.39 -13.14 -17.58
CA LEU A 91 0.41 -13.13 -18.80
C LEU A 91 -0.18 -14.13 -19.79
N GLN A 92 -0.51 -13.68 -20.99
CA GLN A 92 -1.00 -14.51 -22.07
C GLN A 92 0.02 -14.56 -23.20
N TYR A 93 0.30 -15.76 -23.70
CA TYR A 93 1.21 -15.96 -24.82
C TYR A 93 0.73 -17.12 -25.72
N CYS A 94 1.22 -17.15 -26.95
CA CYS A 94 0.93 -18.22 -27.90
C CYS A 94 2.10 -19.19 -27.97
N GLU A 95 1.84 -20.47 -27.68
CA GLU A 95 2.78 -21.58 -27.81
C GLU A 95 2.17 -22.68 -28.67
N GLN A 96 2.88 -23.11 -29.73
CA GLN A 96 2.41 -24.16 -30.65
C GLN A 96 0.97 -23.92 -31.16
N LYS A 97 0.63 -22.67 -31.49
CA LYS A 97 -0.70 -22.22 -31.91
C LYS A 97 -1.80 -22.35 -30.84
N GLN A 98 -1.44 -22.56 -29.60
CA GLN A 98 -2.35 -22.56 -28.46
C GLN A 98 -2.11 -21.36 -27.57
N VAL A 99 -3.18 -20.73 -27.12
CA VAL A 99 -3.11 -19.65 -26.14
C VAL A 99 -2.88 -20.26 -24.76
N ARG A 100 -1.83 -19.80 -24.09
CA ARG A 100 -1.46 -20.16 -22.73
C ARG A 100 -1.56 -18.94 -21.81
N GLN A 101 -1.93 -19.18 -20.56
CA GLN A 101 -1.98 -18.13 -19.53
C GLN A 101 -1.21 -18.57 -18.29
N LEU A 102 -0.38 -17.64 -17.80
CA LEU A 102 0.28 -17.70 -16.51
C LEU A 102 -0.35 -16.66 -15.61
N LEU A 103 -0.66 -17.03 -14.37
CA LEU A 103 -1.07 -16.09 -13.34
C LEU A 103 0.06 -15.94 -12.31
N PHE A 104 0.46 -14.71 -12.06
CA PHE A 104 1.31 -14.34 -10.94
C PHE A 104 0.43 -13.62 -9.92
N SER A 105 0.32 -14.15 -8.70
CA SER A 105 -0.58 -13.57 -7.70
C SER A 105 -0.13 -12.18 -7.23
N GLY A 106 1.17 -11.91 -7.19
CA GLY A 106 1.70 -10.86 -6.34
C GLY A 106 1.38 -11.16 -4.88
N ASP A 107 1.50 -10.16 -4.00
CA ASP A 107 1.01 -10.24 -2.64
C ASP A 107 -0.51 -10.09 -2.64
N LEU A 108 -1.21 -11.06 -2.04
CA LEU A 108 -2.67 -11.10 -2.00
C LEU A 108 -3.20 -10.50 -0.71
N GLY A 109 -4.26 -9.71 -0.81
CA GLY A 109 -5.04 -9.28 0.33
C GLY A 109 -6.03 -10.34 0.81
N ASN A 110 -6.62 -10.09 1.96
CA ASN A 110 -7.76 -10.86 2.46
C ASN A 110 -9.07 -10.24 1.96
N GLN A 111 -10.16 -11.00 2.10
CA GLN A 111 -11.50 -10.45 1.87
C GLN A 111 -11.87 -9.47 2.98
N HIS A 112 -12.64 -8.45 2.61
CA HIS A 112 -13.16 -7.42 3.50
C HIS A 112 -12.07 -6.62 4.25
N MET A 113 -10.94 -6.42 3.57
CA MET A 113 -9.91 -5.50 4.07
C MET A 113 -10.38 -4.06 3.87
N PRO A 114 -10.06 -3.15 4.81
CA PRO A 114 -10.44 -1.76 4.65
C PRO A 114 -9.70 -1.08 3.50
N ILE A 115 -10.34 -0.08 2.90
CA ILE A 115 -9.81 0.85 1.88
C ILE A 115 -9.78 0.27 0.46
N VAL A 116 -9.40 -1.00 0.28
CA VAL A 116 -9.19 -1.61 -1.04
C VAL A 116 -10.26 -2.66 -1.35
N GLU A 117 -10.56 -2.85 -2.63
CA GLU A 117 -11.49 -3.90 -3.07
C GLU A 117 -10.94 -5.29 -2.75
N ASP A 118 -11.82 -6.26 -2.61
CA ASP A 118 -11.44 -7.66 -2.44
C ASP A 118 -10.59 -8.16 -3.63
N PRO A 119 -9.67 -9.12 -3.40
CA PRO A 119 -8.90 -9.73 -4.46
C PRO A 119 -9.78 -10.24 -5.60
N GLN A 120 -9.51 -9.78 -6.81
CA GLN A 120 -10.30 -10.18 -7.97
C GLN A 120 -9.93 -11.59 -8.42
N GLN A 121 -10.93 -12.45 -8.56
CA GLN A 121 -10.70 -13.74 -9.15
C GLN A 121 -10.41 -13.58 -10.65
N THR A 122 -9.30 -14.14 -11.09
CA THR A 122 -8.93 -14.21 -12.50
C THR A 122 -9.48 -15.47 -13.13
N ALA A 123 -9.86 -15.38 -14.40
CA ALA A 123 -10.28 -16.55 -15.16
C ALA A 123 -9.14 -17.58 -15.26
N SER A 124 -9.50 -18.82 -15.53
CA SER A 124 -8.65 -20.01 -15.57
C SER A 124 -7.28 -19.82 -16.23
N ALA A 125 -6.22 -19.70 -15.46
CA ALA A 125 -4.85 -19.85 -15.95
C ALA A 125 -4.41 -21.33 -15.89
N GLN A 126 -3.61 -21.78 -16.87
CA GLN A 126 -3.07 -23.14 -16.87
C GLN A 126 -1.94 -23.31 -15.85
N THR A 127 -1.26 -22.22 -15.51
CA THR A 127 -0.18 -22.21 -14.52
C THR A 127 -0.36 -21.01 -13.59
N VAL A 128 -0.23 -21.27 -12.29
CA VAL A 128 -0.32 -20.25 -11.23
C VAL A 128 0.97 -20.22 -10.44
N ILE A 129 1.55 -19.03 -10.29
CA ILE A 129 2.68 -18.74 -9.41
C ILE A 129 2.13 -17.84 -8.31
N MET A 130 2.04 -18.40 -7.10
CA MET A 130 1.34 -17.77 -5.97
C MET A 130 2.27 -17.61 -4.78
N GLU A 131 2.09 -16.49 -4.05
CA GLU A 131 2.72 -16.28 -2.75
C GLU A 131 2.26 -17.35 -1.74
N SER A 132 3.01 -17.51 -0.66
CA SER A 132 2.64 -18.37 0.47
C SER A 132 3.12 -17.81 1.81
N THR A 133 3.14 -16.49 1.95
CA THR A 133 3.65 -15.78 3.14
C THR A 133 2.97 -16.26 4.42
N HIS A 134 1.68 -16.54 4.36
CA HIS A 134 0.87 -17.06 5.46
C HIS A 134 0.18 -18.36 5.07
N GLY A 135 0.82 -19.18 4.24
CA GLY A 135 0.24 -20.39 3.67
C GLY A 135 -0.09 -21.51 4.67
N ASP A 136 0.45 -21.43 5.88
CA ASP A 136 0.23 -22.37 7.00
C ASP A 136 -0.76 -21.85 8.05
N HIS A 137 -1.31 -20.63 7.88
CA HIS A 137 -2.22 -20.00 8.83
C HIS A 137 -3.56 -19.68 8.19
N CYS A 138 -4.63 -20.02 8.89
CA CYS A 138 -5.98 -19.52 8.57
C CYS A 138 -6.24 -18.30 9.45
N TYR A 139 -6.31 -17.14 8.85
CA TYR A 139 -6.86 -15.97 9.53
C TYR A 139 -8.38 -16.08 9.50
N PHE A 140 -8.99 -16.23 10.66
CA PHE A 140 -10.45 -16.11 10.77
C PHE A 140 -10.80 -14.69 10.32
N SER A 141 -11.77 -14.56 9.41
CA SER A 141 -12.31 -13.27 9.03
C SER A 141 -12.96 -12.64 10.27
N GLN A 142 -12.24 -11.79 10.98
CA GLN A 142 -12.88 -10.93 11.96
C GLN A 142 -13.61 -9.86 11.16
N GLN A 143 -14.89 -10.07 10.92
CA GLN A 143 -15.77 -9.10 10.25
C GLN A 143 -15.88 -7.78 11.02
N ASP A 144 -15.43 -7.73 12.26
CA ASP A 144 -15.45 -6.53 13.10
C ASP A 144 -14.10 -6.33 13.82
N TYR A 145 -13.15 -5.70 13.16
CA TYR A 145 -11.88 -5.28 13.77
C TYR A 145 -11.98 -3.92 14.48
N LEU A 146 -13.04 -3.15 14.23
CA LEU A 146 -13.23 -1.82 14.82
C LEU A 146 -13.55 -1.91 16.30
N GLN A 147 -14.47 -2.81 16.68
CA GLN A 147 -14.89 -2.92 18.07
C GLN A 147 -13.77 -3.40 19.02
N PRO A 148 -12.97 -4.41 18.69
CA PRO A 148 -11.79 -4.78 19.50
C PRO A 148 -10.78 -3.64 19.67
N LEU A 149 -10.49 -2.88 18.60
CA LEU A 149 -9.60 -1.73 18.66
C LEU A 149 -10.19 -0.62 19.54
N ALA A 150 -11.47 -0.27 19.36
CA ALA A 150 -12.16 0.72 20.17
C ALA A 150 -12.18 0.34 21.66
N ASN A 151 -12.42 -0.92 21.99
CA ASN A 151 -12.42 -1.41 23.37
C ASN A 151 -11.03 -1.30 24.00
N LEU A 152 -9.97 -1.62 23.26
CA LEU A 152 -8.58 -1.48 23.74
C LEU A 152 -8.25 -0.01 24.01
N LEU A 153 -8.59 0.89 23.09
CA LEU A 153 -8.42 2.34 23.26
C LEU A 153 -9.20 2.84 24.48
N GLN A 154 -10.47 2.48 24.60
CA GLN A 154 -11.35 2.84 25.70
C GLN A 154 -10.75 2.44 27.06
N GLN A 155 -10.34 1.18 27.22
CA GLN A 155 -9.76 0.66 28.45
C GLN A 155 -8.44 1.36 28.81
N THR A 156 -7.62 1.67 27.80
CA THR A 156 -6.33 2.32 28.00
C THR A 156 -6.53 3.78 28.43
N PHE A 157 -7.42 4.51 27.77
CA PHE A 157 -7.68 5.92 28.08
C PHE A 157 -8.40 6.12 29.43
N GLN A 158 -9.26 5.19 29.85
CA GLN A 158 -9.82 5.18 31.20
C GLN A 158 -8.74 5.13 32.29
N LYS A 159 -7.62 4.45 31.98
CA LYS A 159 -6.45 4.38 32.87
C LYS A 159 -5.45 5.52 32.66
N LYS A 160 -5.77 6.51 31.84
CA LYS A 160 -4.89 7.62 31.42
C LYS A 160 -3.59 7.12 30.76
N GLY A 161 -3.64 5.97 30.09
CA GLY A 161 -2.52 5.36 29.37
C GLY A 161 -2.41 5.85 27.94
N THR A 162 -1.31 5.48 27.28
CA THR A 162 -1.03 5.72 25.86
C THR A 162 -0.98 4.39 25.13
N VAL A 163 -1.48 4.35 23.90
CA VAL A 163 -1.38 3.20 23.01
C VAL A 163 -0.28 3.45 22.00
N LEU A 164 0.68 2.53 21.90
CA LEU A 164 1.72 2.55 20.89
C LEU A 164 1.49 1.40 19.92
N ILE A 165 1.37 1.71 18.63
CA ILE A 165 1.08 0.73 17.57
C ILE A 165 2.23 0.76 16.55
N PRO A 166 3.14 -0.23 16.53
CA PRO A 166 4.12 -0.35 15.47
C PRO A 166 3.43 -0.79 14.18
N ALA A 167 3.65 -0.04 13.10
CA ALA A 167 3.04 -0.31 11.79
C ALA A 167 4.01 0.00 10.65
N ALA A 168 3.89 -0.73 9.54
CA ALA A 168 4.57 -0.38 8.31
C ALA A 168 4.06 0.96 7.77
N ALA A 169 4.95 1.80 7.26
CA ALA A 169 4.63 3.15 6.79
C ALA A 169 3.62 3.16 5.63
N ILE A 170 3.63 2.10 4.80
CA ILE A 170 2.72 1.93 3.66
C ILE A 170 1.86 0.69 3.90
N GLY A 171 0.56 0.80 3.65
CA GLY A 171 -0.47 -0.20 3.86
C GLY A 171 -1.02 -0.15 5.28
N ARG A 172 -0.35 -0.74 6.25
CA ARG A 172 -0.84 -0.87 7.64
C ARG A 172 -1.12 0.45 8.37
N THR A 173 -0.31 1.47 8.16
CA THR A 173 -0.58 2.79 8.76
C THR A 173 -1.87 3.36 8.22
N GLN A 174 -2.11 3.26 6.91
CA GLN A 174 -3.32 3.79 6.27
C GLN A 174 -4.57 3.03 6.74
N GLU A 175 -4.51 1.70 6.82
CA GLU A 175 -5.60 0.88 7.38
C GLU A 175 -5.93 1.28 8.82
N LEU A 176 -4.93 1.45 9.67
CA LEU A 176 -5.13 1.89 11.06
C LEU A 176 -5.75 3.28 11.15
N LEU A 177 -5.27 4.23 10.35
CA LEU A 177 -5.82 5.58 10.33
C LEU A 177 -7.27 5.59 9.86
N TYR A 178 -7.61 4.79 8.85
CA TYR A 178 -8.99 4.60 8.41
C TYR A 178 -9.88 4.05 9.53
N CYS A 179 -9.41 3.02 10.24
CA CYS A 179 -10.14 2.46 11.39
C CYS A 179 -10.34 3.51 12.50
N LEU A 180 -9.30 4.28 12.81
CA LEU A 180 -9.36 5.34 13.83
C LEU A 180 -10.30 6.48 13.41
N HIS A 181 -10.34 6.83 12.12
CA HIS A 181 -11.28 7.80 11.58
C HIS A 181 -12.74 7.33 11.81
N ILE A 182 -13.06 6.09 11.46
CA ILE A 182 -14.39 5.50 11.69
C ILE A 182 -14.73 5.44 13.19
N ILE A 183 -13.77 5.02 14.03
CA ILE A 183 -13.95 4.96 15.48
C ILE A 183 -14.32 6.33 16.06
N LYS A 184 -13.65 7.38 15.61
CA LYS A 184 -13.97 8.76 16.00
C LYS A 184 -15.32 9.19 15.47
N GLN A 185 -15.60 8.97 14.20
CA GLN A 185 -16.87 9.34 13.57
C GLN A 185 -18.08 8.67 14.27
N LYS A 186 -17.92 7.41 14.71
CA LYS A 186 -18.94 6.65 15.41
C LYS A 186 -18.93 6.83 16.95
N GLU A 187 -18.04 7.68 17.47
CA GLU A 187 -17.87 7.95 18.91
C GLU A 187 -17.70 6.68 19.76
N LEU A 188 -16.97 5.67 19.24
CA LEU A 188 -16.82 4.37 19.90
C LEU A 188 -15.90 4.40 21.12
N VAL A 189 -15.26 5.53 21.43
CA VAL A 189 -14.32 5.70 22.58
C VAL A 189 -14.77 6.88 23.45
N PRO A 190 -15.87 6.75 24.19
CA PRO A 190 -16.42 7.83 25.02
C PRO A 190 -15.50 8.28 26.17
N ALA A 191 -14.50 7.49 26.58
CA ALA A 191 -13.54 7.92 27.61
C ALA A 191 -12.67 9.09 27.16
N LEU A 192 -12.41 9.23 25.84
CA LEU A 192 -11.66 10.33 25.24
C LEU A 192 -12.08 10.48 23.78
N PRO A 193 -13.24 11.11 23.47
CA PRO A 193 -13.75 11.19 22.08
C PRO A 193 -12.75 11.83 21.12
N ASP A 194 -12.09 12.90 21.56
CA ASP A 194 -11.11 13.67 20.76
C ASP A 194 -9.67 13.21 21.00
N PHE A 195 -9.44 11.91 21.22
CA PHE A 195 -8.09 11.42 21.46
C PHE A 195 -7.13 11.80 20.31
N PRO A 196 -5.91 12.31 20.64
CA PRO A 196 -4.94 12.66 19.63
C PRO A 196 -4.29 11.40 19.03
N VAL A 197 -3.98 11.46 17.74
CA VAL A 197 -3.26 10.43 17.00
C VAL A 197 -1.99 11.04 16.42
N TYR A 198 -0.85 10.44 16.71
CA TYR A 198 0.45 10.89 16.22
C TYR A 198 1.05 9.82 15.31
N VAL A 199 1.49 10.23 14.12
CA VAL A 199 2.19 9.36 13.18
C VAL A 199 3.63 9.88 13.02
N ASP A 200 4.58 9.10 13.52
CA ASP A 200 6.02 9.44 13.48
C ASP A 200 6.68 8.79 12.25
N SER A 201 6.33 9.27 11.07
CA SER A 201 6.92 8.81 9.81
C SER A 201 6.60 9.76 8.66
N THR A 202 7.62 10.37 8.06
CA THR A 202 7.50 11.18 6.84
C THR A 202 6.98 10.34 5.66
N LEU A 203 7.48 9.11 5.50
CA LEU A 203 7.01 8.21 4.44
C LEU A 203 5.53 7.86 4.60
N ALA A 204 5.06 7.65 5.85
CA ALA A 204 3.64 7.40 6.10
C ALA A 204 2.78 8.63 5.77
N TYR A 205 3.25 9.83 6.09
CA TYR A 205 2.60 11.08 5.70
C TYR A 205 2.46 11.19 4.18
N GLU A 206 3.55 11.01 3.42
CA GLU A 206 3.52 11.06 1.96
C GLU A 206 2.60 9.99 1.37
N ALA A 207 2.60 8.77 1.93
CA ALA A 207 1.67 7.72 1.52
C ALA A 207 0.20 8.13 1.78
N CYS A 208 -0.12 8.73 2.94
CA CYS A 208 -1.47 9.20 3.23
C CYS A 208 -1.95 10.28 2.23
N GLN A 209 -1.05 11.14 1.75
CA GLN A 209 -1.40 12.10 0.69
C GLN A 209 -1.80 11.40 -0.61
N ILE A 210 -1.15 10.27 -0.96
CA ILE A 210 -1.50 9.47 -2.14
C ILE A 210 -2.89 8.84 -1.96
N TYR A 211 -3.20 8.27 -0.78
CA TYR A 211 -4.53 7.70 -0.49
C TYR A 211 -5.64 8.77 -0.49
N ASN A 212 -5.32 10.01 -0.16
CA ASN A 212 -6.25 11.14 -0.20
C ASN A 212 -6.41 11.75 -1.60
N ASP A 213 -5.59 11.38 -2.58
CA ASP A 213 -5.67 11.90 -3.96
C ASP A 213 -6.96 11.41 -4.64
N ASN A 214 -7.83 12.35 -5.02
CA ASN A 214 -9.11 12.06 -5.67
C ASN A 214 -8.96 11.40 -7.06
N THR A 215 -7.81 11.55 -7.69
CA THR A 215 -7.54 10.89 -8.99
C THR A 215 -7.36 9.38 -8.87
N LEU A 216 -7.26 8.87 -7.65
CA LEU A 216 -7.07 7.45 -7.33
C LEU A 216 -8.32 6.79 -6.74
N ASP A 217 -9.46 7.46 -6.69
CA ASP A 217 -10.69 6.95 -6.08
C ASP A 217 -11.19 5.65 -6.74
N GLU A 218 -10.84 5.41 -7.99
CA GLU A 218 -11.16 4.15 -8.68
C GLU A 218 -10.48 2.90 -8.07
N PHE A 219 -9.46 3.10 -7.22
CA PHE A 219 -8.72 2.04 -6.53
C PHE A 219 -9.17 1.81 -5.10
N LEU A 220 -10.12 2.60 -4.59
CA LEU A 220 -10.70 2.46 -3.26
C LEU A 220 -11.95 1.56 -3.31
N ASP A 221 -12.25 0.88 -2.21
CA ASP A 221 -13.54 0.23 -2.04
C ASP A 221 -14.68 1.25 -1.89
N GLU A 222 -15.92 0.78 -1.91
CA GLU A 222 -17.10 1.64 -1.85
C GLU A 222 -17.20 2.38 -0.51
N GLU A 223 -16.89 1.72 0.60
CA GLU A 223 -16.94 2.28 1.95
C GLU A 223 -15.93 3.42 2.12
N ALA A 224 -14.70 3.24 1.63
CA ALA A 224 -13.67 4.27 1.65
C ALA A 224 -14.05 5.47 0.79
N ARG A 225 -14.60 5.24 -0.41
CA ARG A 225 -15.12 6.33 -1.27
C ARG A 225 -16.22 7.11 -0.58
N GLN A 226 -17.17 6.42 0.07
CA GLN A 226 -18.24 7.07 0.81
C GLN A 226 -17.73 7.90 1.97
N LEU A 227 -16.81 7.36 2.79
CA LEU A 227 -16.18 8.09 3.88
C LEU A 227 -15.45 9.35 3.38
N LYS A 228 -14.67 9.21 2.32
CA LYS A 228 -13.93 10.31 1.70
C LYS A 228 -14.87 11.40 1.19
N ASN A 229 -15.97 11.04 0.53
CA ASN A 229 -16.99 11.98 0.06
C ASN A 229 -17.70 12.70 1.19
N GLN A 230 -17.94 12.04 2.32
CA GLN A 230 -18.62 12.62 3.49
C GLN A 230 -17.70 13.57 4.26
N CYS A 231 -16.43 13.21 4.43
CA CYS A 231 -15.49 13.92 5.29
C CYS A 231 -14.52 14.83 4.53
N GLY A 232 -14.48 14.75 3.19
CA GLY A 232 -13.56 15.51 2.34
C GLY A 232 -12.17 14.88 2.20
N ALA A 233 -11.79 13.96 3.08
CA ALA A 233 -10.55 13.20 3.02
C ALA A 233 -10.74 11.83 3.67
N LEU A 234 -9.98 10.83 3.19
CA LEU A 234 -10.03 9.47 3.74
C LEU A 234 -9.21 9.36 5.04
N LEU A 235 -7.99 9.90 5.01
CA LEU A 235 -6.98 9.77 6.05
C LEU A 235 -6.59 11.14 6.63
N ASP A 236 -7.58 11.99 6.85
CA ASP A 236 -7.43 13.25 7.57
C ASP A 236 -8.67 13.45 8.46
N PHE A 237 -8.44 13.61 9.76
CA PHE A 237 -9.52 13.73 10.74
C PHE A 237 -9.05 14.58 11.94
N PRO A 238 -9.97 15.13 12.76
CA PRO A 238 -9.61 15.95 13.91
C PRO A 238 -8.62 15.28 14.87
N ALA A 239 -7.60 16.03 15.30
CA ALA A 239 -6.54 15.60 16.21
C ALA A 239 -5.61 14.50 15.62
N LEU A 240 -5.51 14.36 14.30
CA LEU A 240 -4.45 13.62 13.62
C LEU A 240 -3.24 14.55 13.42
N HIS A 241 -2.06 14.11 13.82
CA HIS A 241 -0.81 14.85 13.75
C HIS A 241 0.29 13.99 13.10
N PHE A 242 0.99 14.55 12.12
CA PHE A 242 2.16 13.91 11.51
C PHE A 242 3.44 14.58 12.02
N CYS A 243 4.31 13.80 12.63
CA CYS A 243 5.64 14.25 13.08
C CYS A 243 6.62 14.10 11.91
N THR A 244 6.82 15.17 11.14
CA THR A 244 7.69 15.15 9.94
C THR A 244 9.05 15.80 10.17
N THR A 245 9.29 16.37 11.34
CA THR A 245 10.57 17.00 11.74
C THR A 245 10.99 16.54 13.12
N GLN A 246 12.32 16.54 13.38
CA GLN A 246 12.90 16.17 14.69
C GLN A 246 12.49 17.10 15.86
N GLN A 247 11.75 18.16 15.60
CA GLN A 247 11.33 19.15 16.61
C GLN A 247 9.82 19.10 16.90
N GLN A 248 9.10 18.19 16.31
CA GLN A 248 7.70 17.86 16.60
C GLN A 248 7.63 16.51 17.31
#